data_624929664408372ac17c272e7812fa42
#
_entry.id   624929664408372ac17c272e7812fa42
#
_cell.length_a   1.000
_cell.length_b   1.000
_cell.length_c   1.000
_cell.angle_alpha   90.00
_cell.angle_beta   90.00
_cell.angle_gamma   90.00
#
_symmetry.space_group_name_H-M   'P 1'
#
loop_
_entity.id
_entity.type
_entity.pdbx_description
1 polymer ?
#
loop_
_entity_poly.entity_id
_entity_poly.type
_entity_poly.pdbx_seq_one_letter_code
_entity_poly.pdbx_strand_id
1 'polypeptide(L)'
;PLLVLINYGSASASEIVSGSLQANDRVAILGTRTYGKGSVQEVLELTSGGMLKFTTARYDLANGRTIDKKLSEDSGLWGVDPNEGLVILETREETTERIKSREPFTIITADEPEASACGDIDWIENTLHDHQLAQAVLALREQLKTGKWPILSEEDPVATGITEAVTELAIERIEILKELVKVSDRLATLQTELDEEEVSLIPKDTNLDNAVVTLTDEHGNSIGSWRVTSGNIEDALDSLRLESTTEVKENNIKE
;
A
#
# COMPACT_ATOMS: atom_id res chain seq x y z
N PRO A 1 5.63 18.50 24.08
CA PRO A 1 5.67 18.07 22.69
C PRO A 1 4.84 16.81 22.49
N LEU A 2 4.38 16.58 21.25
CA LEU A 2 3.68 15.38 20.81
C LEU A 2 4.31 14.92 19.50
N LEU A 3 4.56 13.63 19.38
CA LEU A 3 5.09 12.98 18.18
C LEU A 3 4.18 11.82 17.80
N VAL A 4 3.85 11.69 16.52
CA VAL A 4 3.01 10.63 15.98
C VAL A 4 3.85 9.78 15.04
N LEU A 5 3.79 8.46 15.23
CA LEU A 5 4.42 7.48 14.37
C LEU A 5 3.47 7.06 13.26
N ILE A 6 3.95 7.09 12.03
CA ILE A 6 3.20 6.66 10.86
C ILE A 6 4.04 5.75 9.97
N ASN A 7 3.36 4.92 9.19
CA ASN A 7 3.95 4.16 8.10
C ASN A 7 2.87 3.82 7.06
N TYR A 8 3.22 3.05 6.04
CA TYR A 8 2.28 2.62 5.00
C TYR A 8 1.04 1.86 5.53
N GLY A 9 1.13 1.21 6.70
CA GLY A 9 -0.01 0.59 7.37
C GLY A 9 -1.00 1.58 7.99
N SER A 10 -0.64 2.86 8.11
CA SER A 10 -1.51 3.91 8.62
C SER A 10 -2.46 4.37 7.52
N ALA A 11 -3.78 4.18 7.72
CA ALA A 11 -4.77 4.46 6.69
C ALA A 11 -6.05 5.10 7.26
N SER A 12 -6.81 5.80 6.41
CA SER A 12 -8.17 6.30 6.70
C SER A 12 -8.22 7.20 7.95
N ALA A 13 -8.90 6.80 9.01
CA ALA A 13 -9.04 7.57 10.25
C ALA A 13 -7.68 7.94 10.87
N SER A 14 -6.68 7.07 10.78
CA SER A 14 -5.32 7.35 11.27
C SER A 14 -4.68 8.49 10.49
N GLU A 15 -4.94 8.57 9.17
CA GLU A 15 -4.46 9.65 8.31
C GLU A 15 -5.17 10.98 8.59
N ILE A 16 -6.48 10.91 8.88
CA ILE A 16 -7.25 12.10 9.27
C ILE A 16 -6.70 12.67 10.58
N VAL A 17 -6.45 11.83 11.57
CA VAL A 17 -5.93 12.28 12.87
C VAL A 17 -4.51 12.85 12.71
N SER A 18 -3.59 12.08 12.14
CA SER A 18 -2.19 12.51 11.98
C SER A 18 -2.08 13.75 11.08
N GLY A 19 -2.74 13.75 9.91
CA GLY A 19 -2.69 14.85 8.97
C GLY A 19 -3.37 16.13 9.49
N SER A 20 -4.49 16.01 10.22
CA SER A 20 -5.14 17.17 10.82
C SER A 20 -4.30 17.79 11.93
N LEU A 21 -3.65 16.98 12.76
CA LEU A 21 -2.74 17.46 13.79
C LEU A 21 -1.49 18.12 13.20
N GLN A 22 -0.93 17.54 12.12
CA GLN A 22 0.18 18.12 11.38
C GLN A 22 -0.19 19.45 10.72
N ALA A 23 -1.33 19.50 10.03
CA ALA A 23 -1.82 20.71 9.36
C ALA A 23 -2.10 21.88 10.32
N ASN A 24 -2.24 21.62 11.61
CA ASN A 24 -2.42 22.59 12.68
C ASN A 24 -1.15 22.78 13.54
N ASP A 25 0.01 22.30 13.11
CA ASP A 25 1.31 22.39 13.80
C ASP A 25 1.28 21.90 15.25
N ARG A 26 0.44 20.88 15.54
CA ARG A 26 0.25 20.34 16.90
C ARG A 26 1.17 19.19 17.21
N VAL A 27 1.70 18.52 16.19
CA VAL A 27 2.55 17.33 16.32
C VAL A 27 3.72 17.39 15.36
N ALA A 28 4.78 16.66 15.68
CA ALA A 28 5.74 16.19 14.72
C ALA A 28 5.34 14.78 14.26
N ILE A 29 5.54 14.49 13.01
CA ILE A 29 5.27 13.18 12.40
C ILE A 29 6.60 12.52 12.08
N LEU A 30 6.78 11.26 12.50
CA LEU A 30 7.97 10.46 12.27
C LEU A 30 7.61 9.13 11.62
N GLY A 31 8.43 8.67 10.70
CA GLY A 31 8.28 7.38 10.02
C GLY A 31 8.32 7.49 8.51
N THR A 32 7.36 6.87 7.83
CA THR A 32 7.21 6.92 6.38
C THR A 32 5.78 7.29 5.97
N ARG A 33 5.58 7.62 4.69
CA ARG A 33 4.28 8.05 4.14
C ARG A 33 3.18 7.03 4.44
N THR A 34 2.00 7.52 4.74
CA THR A 34 0.80 6.71 4.97
C THR A 34 0.19 6.19 3.65
N TYR A 35 -0.81 5.35 3.75
CA TYR A 35 -1.44 4.64 2.63
C TYR A 35 -2.11 5.56 1.59
N GLY A 36 -2.82 6.60 2.03
CA GLY A 36 -3.58 7.49 1.15
C GLY A 36 -5.03 7.09 0.90
N LYS A 37 -5.74 6.61 1.93
CA LYS A 37 -7.17 6.28 1.83
C LYS A 37 -8.04 7.46 2.28
N GLY A 38 -8.34 8.34 1.33
CA GLY A 38 -9.17 9.53 1.57
C GLY A 38 -10.67 9.36 1.28
N SER A 39 -11.12 8.18 0.86
CA SER A 39 -12.51 7.93 0.46
C SER A 39 -13.38 7.41 1.61
N VAL A 40 -14.64 7.88 1.65
CA VAL A 40 -15.74 7.32 2.47
C VAL A 40 -16.58 6.41 1.58
N GLN A 41 -16.80 5.18 2.02
CA GLN A 41 -17.55 4.18 1.27
C GLN A 41 -18.77 3.71 2.08
N GLU A 42 -19.89 3.56 1.39
CA GLU A 42 -21.11 2.98 1.94
C GLU A 42 -21.41 1.65 1.26
N VAL A 43 -22.05 0.76 2.02
CA VAL A 43 -22.51 -0.54 1.52
C VAL A 43 -24.03 -0.56 1.61
N LEU A 44 -24.69 -0.72 0.46
CA LEU A 44 -26.14 -0.87 0.36
C LEU A 44 -26.50 -2.32 0.06
N GLU A 45 -27.46 -2.86 0.80
CA GLU A 45 -28.08 -4.13 0.45
C GLU A 45 -29.07 -3.93 -0.70
N LEU A 46 -28.95 -4.75 -1.73
CA LEU A 46 -29.85 -4.76 -2.87
C LEU A 46 -31.03 -5.71 -2.60
N THR A 47 -32.19 -5.38 -3.12
CA THR A 47 -33.40 -6.23 -3.00
C THR A 47 -33.22 -7.63 -3.61
N SER A 48 -32.23 -7.82 -4.48
CA SER A 48 -31.81 -9.10 -5.06
C SER A 48 -30.94 -9.96 -4.12
N GLY A 49 -30.59 -9.48 -2.92
CA GLY A 49 -29.71 -10.16 -1.95
C GLY A 49 -28.21 -9.90 -2.17
N GLY A 50 -27.84 -9.03 -3.13
CA GLY A 50 -26.46 -8.58 -3.32
C GLY A 50 -26.13 -7.34 -2.47
N MET A 51 -24.85 -6.96 -2.43
CA MET A 51 -24.37 -5.73 -1.79
C MET A 51 -23.70 -4.82 -2.83
N LEU A 52 -24.01 -3.53 -2.76
CA LEU A 52 -23.36 -2.49 -3.56
C LEU A 52 -22.48 -1.63 -2.64
N LYS A 53 -21.16 -1.62 -2.89
CA LYS A 53 -20.20 -0.75 -2.21
C LYS A 53 -19.80 0.38 -3.15
N PHE A 54 -19.98 1.62 -2.70
CA PHE A 54 -19.64 2.81 -3.51
C PHE A 54 -19.11 3.94 -2.65
N THR A 55 -18.35 4.85 -3.27
CA THR A 55 -17.77 6.02 -2.60
C THR A 55 -18.78 7.15 -2.57
N THR A 56 -19.10 7.65 -1.38
CA THR A 56 -20.08 8.74 -1.15
C THR A 56 -19.43 10.08 -0.82
N ALA A 57 -18.23 10.08 -0.24
CA ALA A 57 -17.52 11.29 0.15
C ALA A 57 -16.01 11.08 0.19
N ARG A 58 -15.28 12.17 0.38
CA ARG A 58 -13.83 12.17 0.58
C ARG A 58 -13.46 13.09 1.74
N TYR A 59 -12.28 12.82 2.30
CA TYR A 59 -11.73 13.63 3.37
C TYR A 59 -10.71 14.62 2.80
N ASP A 60 -10.84 15.88 3.22
CA ASP A 60 -9.82 16.88 3.05
C ASP A 60 -9.30 17.30 4.44
N LEU A 61 -8.00 17.54 4.54
CA LEU A 61 -7.37 18.07 5.75
C LEU A 61 -7.76 19.54 5.96
N ALA A 62 -7.52 20.06 7.16
CA ALA A 62 -7.86 21.44 7.52
C ALA A 62 -7.22 22.51 6.60
N ASN A 63 -6.09 22.17 5.95
CA ASN A 63 -5.43 23.02 4.97
C ASN A 63 -5.96 22.85 3.53
N GLY A 64 -7.05 22.10 3.33
CA GLY A 64 -7.66 21.82 2.03
C GLY A 64 -6.94 20.78 1.18
N ARG A 65 -5.89 20.11 1.71
CA ARG A 65 -5.19 19.05 1.01
C ARG A 65 -5.96 17.74 1.12
N THR A 66 -6.20 17.06 0.00
CA THR A 66 -6.72 15.69 0.00
C THR A 66 -5.63 14.69 0.39
N ILE A 67 -6.02 13.63 1.11
CA ILE A 67 -5.15 12.48 1.40
C ILE A 67 -5.35 11.34 0.41
N ASP A 68 -6.35 11.44 -0.49
CA ASP A 68 -6.72 10.35 -1.40
C ASP A 68 -5.68 10.15 -2.50
N LYS A 69 -5.04 8.96 -2.51
CA LYS A 69 -3.99 8.60 -3.47
C LYS A 69 -4.48 8.70 -4.91
N LYS A 70 -5.71 8.24 -5.20
CA LYS A 70 -6.27 8.24 -6.56
C LYS A 70 -6.50 9.64 -7.13
N LEU A 71 -6.72 10.64 -6.27
CA LEU A 71 -6.89 12.04 -6.70
C LEU A 71 -5.57 12.80 -6.78
N SER A 72 -4.53 12.26 -6.20
CA SER A 72 -3.23 12.93 -6.03
C SER A 72 -2.12 12.27 -6.85
N GLU A 73 -2.44 11.30 -7.70
CA GLU A 73 -1.45 10.58 -8.53
C GLU A 73 -0.57 11.55 -9.33
N ASP A 74 -1.18 12.53 -9.99
CA ASP A 74 -0.47 13.53 -10.80
C ASP A 74 0.46 14.44 -9.98
N SER A 75 0.11 14.71 -8.73
CA SER A 75 0.88 15.61 -7.85
C SER A 75 1.95 14.89 -7.03
N GLY A 76 1.84 13.57 -6.89
CA GLY A 76 2.68 12.77 -5.99
C GLY A 76 2.48 13.05 -4.50
N LEU A 77 1.43 13.80 -4.12
CA LEU A 77 1.19 14.29 -2.75
C LEU A 77 -0.07 13.67 -2.14
N TRP A 78 -0.07 12.37 -1.86
CA TRP A 78 -1.15 11.69 -1.15
C TRP A 78 -0.76 11.35 0.30
N GLY A 79 -1.72 10.92 1.10
CA GLY A 79 -1.48 10.47 2.46
C GLY A 79 -0.94 11.56 3.37
N VAL A 80 -0.20 11.17 4.39
CA VAL A 80 0.51 12.04 5.32
C VAL A 80 1.99 11.68 5.27
N ASP A 81 2.83 12.69 5.03
CA ASP A 81 4.29 12.53 5.07
C ASP A 81 4.83 12.80 6.47
N PRO A 82 5.94 12.16 6.87
CA PRO A 82 6.68 12.58 8.04
C PRO A 82 7.22 14.00 7.86
N ASN A 83 7.53 14.66 8.96
CA ASN A 83 8.19 15.96 8.90
C ASN A 83 9.61 15.81 8.36
N GLU A 84 10.11 16.89 7.73
CA GLU A 84 11.49 16.97 7.28
C GLU A 84 12.47 16.63 8.41
N GLY A 85 13.45 15.78 8.11
CA GLY A 85 14.41 15.28 9.10
C GLY A 85 13.90 14.15 9.99
N LEU A 86 12.63 13.71 9.88
CA LEU A 86 12.03 12.66 10.70
C LEU A 86 11.60 11.42 9.89
N VAL A 87 12.17 11.24 8.71
CA VAL A 87 11.97 10.01 7.90
C VAL A 87 12.76 8.87 8.52
N ILE A 88 12.08 7.78 8.88
CA ILE A 88 12.70 6.55 9.38
C ILE A 88 12.19 5.39 8.54
N LEU A 89 13.07 4.82 7.74
CA LEU A 89 12.79 3.66 6.91
C LEU A 89 12.82 2.39 7.75
N GLU A 90 11.97 1.44 7.40
CA GLU A 90 11.92 0.10 7.99
C GLU A 90 11.80 -0.92 6.86
N THR A 91 12.68 -1.92 6.87
CA THR A 91 12.61 -3.02 5.91
C THR A 91 11.47 -3.98 6.27
N ARG A 92 11.08 -4.85 5.34
CA ARG A 92 10.07 -5.89 5.62
C ARG A 92 10.51 -6.88 6.68
N GLU A 93 11.79 -7.20 6.69
CA GLU A 93 12.40 -8.07 7.70
C GLU A 93 12.28 -7.43 9.08
N GLU A 94 12.67 -6.17 9.23
CA GLU A 94 12.55 -5.40 10.48
C GLU A 94 11.09 -5.27 10.92
N THR A 95 10.17 -4.95 10.01
CA THR A 95 8.72 -4.91 10.29
C THR A 95 8.22 -6.25 10.82
N THR A 96 8.64 -7.36 10.18
CA THR A 96 8.23 -8.71 10.58
C THR A 96 8.77 -9.06 11.96
N GLU A 97 10.02 -8.72 12.24
CA GLU A 97 10.67 -8.97 13.52
C GLU A 97 10.04 -8.15 14.64
N ARG A 98 9.78 -6.87 14.40
CA ARG A 98 9.05 -5.98 15.30
C ARG A 98 7.64 -6.50 15.65
N ILE A 99 6.89 -6.98 14.67
CA ILE A 99 5.55 -7.55 14.91
C ILE A 99 5.65 -8.79 15.79
N LYS A 100 6.58 -9.72 15.49
CA LYS A 100 6.78 -10.94 16.27
C LYS A 100 7.24 -10.66 17.70
N SER A 101 8.18 -9.73 17.87
CA SER A 101 8.70 -9.38 19.20
C SER A 101 7.67 -8.68 20.08
N ARG A 102 6.68 -8.00 19.49
CA ARG A 102 5.57 -7.37 20.21
C ARG A 102 4.45 -8.34 20.59
N GLU A 103 4.33 -9.48 19.92
CA GLU A 103 3.25 -10.45 20.17
C GLU A 103 3.12 -10.85 21.66
N PRO A 104 4.20 -11.15 22.41
CA PRO A 104 4.12 -11.48 23.83
C PRO A 104 3.55 -10.34 24.70
N PHE A 105 3.65 -9.09 24.26
CA PHE A 105 3.21 -7.90 24.99
C PHE A 105 1.82 -7.40 24.57
N THR A 106 1.15 -8.08 23.62
CA THR A 106 -0.22 -7.73 23.20
C THR A 106 -1.27 -8.19 24.22
N ILE A 107 -0.94 -9.19 25.05
CA ILE A 107 -1.81 -9.69 26.11
C ILE A 107 -1.27 -9.17 27.41
N ILE A 108 -2.03 -8.34 28.10
CA ILE A 108 -1.71 -7.83 29.44
C ILE A 108 -1.74 -9.01 30.41
N THR A 109 -0.58 -9.37 30.94
CA THR A 109 -0.42 -10.41 31.97
C THR A 109 0.02 -9.77 33.29
N ALA A 110 -0.06 -10.53 34.38
CA ALA A 110 0.40 -10.05 35.70
C ALA A 110 1.92 -9.82 35.77
N ASP A 111 2.67 -10.37 34.82
CA ASP A 111 4.13 -10.27 34.70
C ASP A 111 4.54 -9.22 33.64
N GLU A 112 3.88 -8.06 33.62
CA GLU A 112 4.27 -6.96 32.74
C GLU A 112 5.71 -6.51 33.03
N PRO A 113 6.48 -6.16 31.95
CA PRO A 113 7.77 -5.55 32.13
C PRO A 113 7.62 -4.28 33.01
N GLU A 114 8.56 -4.08 33.92
CA GLU A 114 8.53 -2.88 34.76
C GLU A 114 8.35 -1.63 33.91
N ALA A 115 7.51 -0.70 34.34
CA ALA A 115 7.22 0.54 33.62
C ALA A 115 8.48 1.36 33.29
N SER A 116 9.59 1.12 34.01
CA SER A 116 10.93 1.64 33.73
C SER A 116 11.49 1.22 32.37
N ALA A 117 11.14 0.02 31.87
CA ALA A 117 11.62 -0.49 30.59
C ALA A 117 10.98 0.23 29.39
N CYS A 118 9.76 0.74 29.52
CA CYS A 118 9.02 1.37 28.41
C CYS A 118 9.69 2.64 27.83
N GLY A 119 10.61 3.26 28.60
CA GLY A 119 11.41 4.39 28.12
C GLY A 119 12.86 4.05 27.82
N ASP A 120 13.27 2.82 28.03
CA ASP A 120 14.64 2.37 27.78
C ASP A 120 14.85 2.10 26.30
N ILE A 121 15.74 2.88 25.67
CA ILE A 121 16.03 2.80 24.24
C ILE A 121 16.68 1.46 23.91
N ASP A 122 17.59 0.98 24.74
CA ASP A 122 18.27 -0.30 24.52
C ASP A 122 17.28 -1.46 24.60
N TRP A 123 16.29 -1.39 25.48
CA TRP A 123 15.22 -2.37 25.56
C TRP A 123 14.30 -2.31 24.33
N ILE A 124 13.93 -1.10 23.87
CA ILE A 124 13.10 -0.90 22.68
C ILE A 124 13.81 -1.46 21.44
N GLU A 125 15.10 -1.17 21.25
CA GLU A 125 15.88 -1.65 20.10
C GLU A 125 16.11 -3.17 20.15
N ASN A 126 16.53 -3.71 21.29
CA ASN A 126 17.03 -5.09 21.36
C ASN A 126 15.94 -6.11 21.75
N THR A 127 14.85 -5.69 22.39
CA THR A 127 13.75 -6.59 22.82
C THR A 127 12.53 -6.44 21.96
N LEU A 128 12.10 -5.19 21.64
CA LEU A 128 10.97 -4.94 20.78
C LEU A 128 11.34 -4.90 19.29
N HIS A 129 12.63 -4.80 18.99
CA HIS A 129 13.13 -4.58 17.63
C HIS A 129 12.41 -3.42 16.92
N ASP A 130 12.11 -2.35 17.67
CA ASP A 130 11.34 -1.21 17.19
C ASP A 130 12.22 0.03 17.06
N HIS A 131 12.97 0.06 15.97
CA HIS A 131 13.86 1.18 15.66
C HIS A 131 13.09 2.51 15.55
N GLN A 132 11.92 2.50 14.93
CA GLN A 132 11.10 3.69 14.76
C GLN A 132 10.68 4.29 16.12
N LEU A 133 10.24 3.44 17.06
CA LEU A 133 9.89 3.87 18.42
C LEU A 133 11.11 4.38 19.20
N ALA A 134 12.26 3.74 19.08
CA ALA A 134 13.49 4.17 19.71
C ALA A 134 13.91 5.57 19.22
N GLN A 135 13.90 5.80 17.92
CA GLN A 135 14.19 7.12 17.33
C GLN A 135 13.16 8.18 17.77
N ALA A 136 11.89 7.80 17.91
CA ALA A 136 10.86 8.70 18.42
C ALA A 136 11.11 9.14 19.87
N VAL A 137 11.54 8.20 20.73
CA VAL A 137 11.91 8.51 22.14
C VAL A 137 13.12 9.44 22.18
N LEU A 138 14.12 9.19 21.33
CA LEU A 138 15.29 10.08 21.19
C LEU A 138 14.88 11.47 20.74
N ALA A 139 14.06 11.57 19.70
CA ALA A 139 13.57 12.85 19.17
C ALA A 139 12.79 13.65 20.22
N LEU A 140 11.90 12.99 20.97
CA LEU A 140 11.14 13.62 22.05
C LEU A 140 12.05 14.13 23.17
N ARG A 141 13.07 13.35 23.57
CA ARG A 141 14.04 13.74 24.58
C ARG A 141 14.86 14.97 24.14
N GLU A 142 15.27 15.00 22.87
CA GLU A 142 16.01 16.15 22.33
C GLU A 142 15.13 17.39 22.25
N GLN A 143 13.89 17.23 21.79
CA GLN A 143 12.89 18.32 21.75
C GLN A 143 12.63 18.89 23.17
N LEU A 144 12.53 18.06 24.19
CA LEU A 144 12.35 18.50 25.58
C LEU A 144 13.55 19.26 26.12
N LYS A 145 14.78 18.89 25.68
CA LYS A 145 16.02 19.56 26.13
C LYS A 145 16.27 20.87 25.40
N THR A 146 16.07 20.89 24.09
CA THR A 146 16.53 21.99 23.22
C THR A 146 15.41 22.88 22.72
N GLY A 147 14.15 22.43 22.79
CA GLY A 147 13.00 23.07 22.18
C GLY A 147 12.92 22.88 20.67
N LYS A 148 13.77 22.02 20.07
CA LYS A 148 13.83 21.79 18.63
C LYS A 148 13.80 20.28 18.34
N TRP A 149 13.17 19.91 17.24
CA TRP A 149 13.24 18.55 16.74
C TRP A 149 14.61 18.27 16.13
N PRO A 150 15.20 17.09 16.36
CA PRO A 150 16.47 16.71 15.73
C PRO A 150 16.27 16.39 14.24
N ILE A 151 17.35 16.43 13.49
CA ILE A 151 17.40 15.86 12.14
C ILE A 151 17.96 14.45 12.29
N LEU A 152 17.10 13.45 12.10
CA LEU A 152 17.45 12.03 12.20
C LEU A 152 17.83 11.44 10.83
N SER A 153 17.36 12.07 9.75
CA SER A 153 17.60 11.64 8.37
C SER A 153 17.67 12.85 7.45
N GLU A 154 18.46 12.73 6.37
CA GLU A 154 18.52 13.70 5.28
C GLU A 154 17.59 13.33 4.10
N GLU A 155 16.79 12.26 4.24
CA GLU A 155 15.86 11.80 3.24
C GLU A 155 14.72 12.79 3.02
N ASP A 156 14.37 13.03 1.75
CA ASP A 156 13.20 13.82 1.37
C ASP A 156 11.91 12.99 1.60
N PRO A 157 10.99 13.44 2.47
CA PRO A 157 9.79 12.67 2.79
C PRO A 157 8.92 12.34 1.57
N VAL A 158 8.82 13.27 0.60
CA VAL A 158 7.98 13.10 -0.60
C VAL A 158 8.62 12.10 -1.57
N ALA A 159 9.91 12.27 -1.86
CA ALA A 159 10.67 11.37 -2.73
C ALA A 159 10.70 9.94 -2.16
N THR A 160 10.93 9.82 -0.86
CA THR A 160 10.92 8.54 -0.14
C THR A 160 9.55 7.87 -0.24
N GLY A 161 8.46 8.61 0.02
CA GLY A 161 7.10 8.08 -0.07
C GLY A 161 6.73 7.60 -1.47
N ILE A 162 7.19 8.28 -2.52
CA ILE A 162 7.01 7.82 -3.91
C ILE A 162 7.80 6.53 -4.15
N THR A 163 9.05 6.46 -3.71
CA THR A 163 9.91 5.28 -3.88
C THR A 163 9.33 4.05 -3.17
N GLU A 164 8.84 4.22 -1.94
CA GLU A 164 8.16 3.14 -1.21
C GLU A 164 6.91 2.66 -1.94
N ALA A 165 6.07 3.58 -2.44
CA ALA A 165 4.87 3.22 -3.17
C ALA A 165 5.17 2.46 -4.47
N VAL A 166 6.22 2.82 -5.20
CA VAL A 166 6.69 2.08 -6.39
C VAL A 166 7.16 0.67 -6.01
N THR A 167 7.88 0.54 -4.90
CA THR A 167 8.35 -0.75 -4.40
C THR A 167 7.18 -1.65 -4.00
N GLU A 168 6.20 -1.12 -3.28
CA GLU A 168 4.98 -1.87 -2.90
C GLU A 168 4.19 -2.35 -4.12
N LEU A 169 3.97 -1.48 -5.11
CA LEU A 169 3.31 -1.86 -6.36
C LEU A 169 4.08 -2.93 -7.13
N ALA A 170 5.41 -2.87 -7.13
CA ALA A 170 6.25 -3.89 -7.76
C ALA A 170 6.09 -5.26 -7.08
N ILE A 171 5.98 -5.28 -5.76
CA ILE A 171 5.78 -6.51 -4.99
C ILE A 171 4.36 -7.06 -5.22
N GLU A 172 3.34 -6.21 -5.13
CA GLU A 172 1.95 -6.60 -5.41
C GLU A 172 1.82 -7.21 -6.82
N ARG A 173 2.47 -6.61 -7.81
CA ARG A 173 2.55 -7.17 -9.16
C ARG A 173 3.12 -8.58 -9.17
N ILE A 174 4.21 -8.84 -8.42
CA ILE A 174 4.82 -10.18 -8.34
C ILE A 174 3.85 -11.17 -7.69
N GLU A 175 3.11 -10.77 -6.67
CA GLU A 175 2.12 -11.62 -6.00
C GLU A 175 0.95 -11.97 -6.94
N ILE A 176 0.42 -11.01 -7.67
CA ILE A 176 -0.63 -11.22 -8.68
C ILE A 176 -0.15 -12.20 -9.75
N LEU A 177 1.09 -12.04 -10.24
CA LEU A 177 1.66 -12.95 -11.23
C LEU A 177 1.79 -14.39 -10.69
N LYS A 178 2.18 -14.57 -9.44
CA LYS A 178 2.23 -15.89 -8.78
C LYS A 178 0.85 -16.53 -8.67
N GLU A 179 -0.17 -15.76 -8.31
CA GLU A 179 -1.54 -16.26 -8.26
C GLU A 179 -2.06 -16.62 -9.66
N LEU A 180 -1.74 -15.84 -10.69
CA LEU A 180 -2.07 -16.15 -12.08
C LEU A 180 -1.49 -17.49 -12.51
N VAL A 181 -0.21 -17.75 -12.21
CA VAL A 181 0.43 -19.05 -12.49
C VAL A 181 -0.31 -20.18 -11.79
N LYS A 182 -0.64 -20.06 -10.51
CA LYS A 182 -1.41 -21.09 -9.78
C LYS A 182 -2.76 -21.38 -10.40
N VAL A 183 -3.48 -20.34 -10.84
CA VAL A 183 -4.77 -20.50 -11.52
C VAL A 183 -4.59 -21.21 -12.86
N SER A 184 -3.56 -20.83 -13.63
CA SER A 184 -3.23 -21.48 -14.90
C SER A 184 -2.88 -22.96 -14.75
N ASP A 185 -2.05 -23.30 -13.73
CA ASP A 185 -1.70 -24.70 -13.43
C ASP A 185 -2.92 -25.51 -13.04
N ARG A 186 -3.82 -24.94 -12.23
CA ARG A 186 -5.06 -25.59 -11.83
C ARG A 186 -6.00 -25.79 -13.02
N LEU A 187 -6.08 -24.82 -13.91
CA LEU A 187 -6.86 -24.91 -15.15
C LEU A 187 -6.32 -26.05 -16.04
N ALA A 188 -5.01 -26.11 -16.25
CA ALA A 188 -4.36 -27.18 -17.02
C ALA A 188 -4.62 -28.57 -16.42
N THR A 189 -4.59 -28.69 -15.08
CA THR A 189 -4.90 -29.93 -14.38
C THR A 189 -6.35 -30.36 -14.62
N LEU A 190 -7.31 -29.43 -14.51
CA LEU A 190 -8.72 -29.72 -14.74
C LEU A 190 -9.02 -30.04 -16.21
N GLN A 191 -8.32 -29.42 -17.16
CA GLN A 191 -8.43 -29.74 -18.58
C GLN A 191 -7.95 -31.17 -18.89
N THR A 192 -6.90 -31.64 -18.24
CA THR A 192 -6.43 -33.03 -18.38
C THR A 192 -7.38 -34.05 -17.75
N GLU A 193 -8.17 -33.68 -16.73
CA GLU A 193 -9.18 -34.52 -16.09
C GLU A 193 -10.49 -34.63 -16.91
N LEU A 194 -10.75 -33.67 -17.80
CA LEU A 194 -12.02 -33.53 -18.55
C LEU A 194 -12.02 -34.23 -19.93
N ASP A 195 -11.14 -35.18 -20.22
CA ASP A 195 -11.11 -35.88 -21.53
C ASP A 195 -11.65 -35.02 -22.71
N GLU A 196 -10.74 -34.23 -23.33
CA GLU A 196 -10.77 -33.79 -24.74
C GLU A 196 -11.77 -32.73 -25.24
N GLU A 197 -12.45 -31.93 -24.45
CA GLU A 197 -12.91 -30.66 -24.99
C GLU A 197 -12.04 -29.51 -24.38
N GLU A 198 -11.07 -29.03 -25.17
CA GLU A 198 -10.32 -27.80 -24.83
C GLU A 198 -11.29 -26.68 -24.49
N VAL A 199 -11.47 -26.41 -23.19
CA VAL A 199 -12.13 -25.19 -22.75
C VAL A 199 -11.13 -24.05 -22.94
N SER A 200 -11.01 -23.57 -24.17
CA SER A 200 -10.27 -22.35 -24.45
C SER A 200 -11.01 -21.17 -23.83
N LEU A 201 -10.34 -20.41 -22.96
CA LEU A 201 -10.85 -19.15 -22.41
C LEU A 201 -11.13 -18.12 -23.52
N ILE A 202 -10.61 -18.36 -24.71
CA ILE A 202 -10.76 -17.49 -25.87
C ILE A 202 -11.36 -18.32 -27.01
N PRO A 203 -12.45 -17.88 -27.64
CA PRO A 203 -13.02 -18.55 -28.80
C PRO A 203 -11.97 -18.77 -29.89
N LYS A 204 -11.92 -20.01 -30.48
CA LYS A 204 -10.91 -20.44 -31.46
C LYS A 204 -10.78 -19.51 -32.69
N ASP A 205 -11.80 -18.71 -32.99
CA ASP A 205 -11.83 -17.77 -34.14
C ASP A 205 -11.49 -16.31 -33.75
N THR A 206 -11.03 -16.07 -32.54
CA THR A 206 -10.72 -14.69 -32.07
C THR A 206 -9.38 -14.25 -32.66
N ASN A 207 -9.40 -13.18 -33.47
CA ASN A 207 -8.17 -12.56 -33.93
C ASN A 207 -7.52 -11.78 -32.75
N LEU A 208 -6.36 -12.23 -32.33
CA LEU A 208 -5.61 -11.66 -31.21
C LEU A 208 -4.49 -10.72 -31.66
N ASP A 209 -4.37 -10.44 -32.95
CA ASP A 209 -3.39 -9.48 -33.45
C ASP A 209 -3.65 -8.10 -32.84
N ASN A 210 -2.68 -7.58 -32.11
CA ASN A 210 -2.79 -6.34 -31.33
C ASN A 210 -3.83 -6.33 -30.19
N ALA A 211 -4.28 -7.49 -29.73
CA ALA A 211 -5.13 -7.58 -28.55
C ALA A 211 -4.48 -6.90 -27.33
N VAL A 212 -5.30 -6.31 -26.49
CA VAL A 212 -4.85 -5.68 -25.24
C VAL A 212 -5.35 -6.52 -24.07
N VAL A 213 -4.41 -6.98 -23.24
CA VAL A 213 -4.71 -7.64 -21.98
C VAL A 213 -4.73 -6.58 -20.89
N THR A 214 -5.85 -6.43 -20.21
CA THR A 214 -5.99 -5.51 -19.09
C THR A 214 -6.16 -6.29 -17.81
N LEU A 215 -5.26 -6.08 -16.86
CA LEU A 215 -5.39 -6.58 -15.49
C LEU A 215 -6.18 -5.58 -14.66
N THR A 216 -7.16 -6.10 -13.94
CA THR A 216 -7.95 -5.32 -12.99
C THR A 216 -7.79 -5.89 -11.59
N ASP A 217 -7.82 -5.03 -10.56
CA ASP A 217 -7.88 -5.46 -9.17
C ASP A 217 -9.26 -6.08 -8.83
N GLU A 218 -9.40 -6.61 -7.63
CA GLU A 218 -10.66 -7.18 -7.13
C GLU A 218 -11.83 -6.18 -7.10
N HIS A 219 -11.54 -4.89 -7.29
CA HIS A 219 -12.51 -3.79 -7.31
C HIS A 219 -12.82 -3.31 -8.72
N GLY A 220 -12.25 -3.97 -9.76
CA GLY A 220 -12.45 -3.61 -11.15
C GLY A 220 -11.62 -2.42 -11.64
N ASN A 221 -10.66 -1.92 -10.84
CA ASN A 221 -9.76 -0.87 -11.30
C ASN A 221 -8.66 -1.48 -12.16
N SER A 222 -8.32 -0.82 -13.27
CA SER A 222 -7.22 -1.27 -14.13
C SER A 222 -5.88 -1.10 -13.40
N ILE A 223 -5.15 -2.21 -13.22
CA ILE A 223 -3.79 -2.25 -12.68
C ILE A 223 -2.77 -1.96 -13.79
N GLY A 224 -3.12 -2.35 -15.03
CA GLY A 224 -2.29 -2.12 -16.21
C GLY A 224 -2.90 -2.77 -17.44
N SER A 225 -2.45 -2.29 -18.60
CA SER A 225 -2.85 -2.81 -19.90
C SER A 225 -1.63 -3.11 -20.75
N TRP A 226 -1.58 -4.28 -21.38
CA TRP A 226 -0.46 -4.75 -22.17
C TRP A 226 -0.94 -5.18 -23.53
N ARG A 227 -0.19 -4.81 -24.57
CA ARG A 227 -0.48 -5.23 -25.94
C ARG A 227 0.21 -6.56 -26.24
N VAL A 228 -0.53 -7.49 -26.80
CA VAL A 228 0.04 -8.74 -27.33
C VAL A 228 0.77 -8.41 -28.63
N THR A 229 2.10 -8.58 -28.67
CA THR A 229 2.94 -8.20 -29.82
C THR A 229 3.24 -9.38 -30.73
N SER A 230 3.13 -10.62 -30.26
CA SER A 230 3.29 -11.84 -31.09
C SER A 230 2.83 -13.08 -30.33
N GLY A 231 2.32 -14.08 -31.05
CA GLY A 231 1.98 -15.39 -30.51
C GLY A 231 0.53 -15.56 -30.11
N ASN A 232 0.19 -16.79 -29.70
CA ASN A 232 -1.09 -17.12 -29.10
C ASN A 232 -1.16 -16.52 -27.67
N ILE A 233 -2.32 -16.18 -27.17
CA ILE A 233 -2.47 -15.65 -25.80
C ILE A 233 -2.00 -16.65 -24.74
N GLU A 234 -2.10 -17.96 -25.04
CA GLU A 234 -1.55 -19.02 -24.21
C GLU A 234 -0.02 -18.96 -24.18
N ASP A 235 0.62 -18.78 -25.35
CA ASP A 235 2.06 -18.55 -25.45
C ASP A 235 2.48 -17.20 -24.84
N ALA A 236 1.57 -16.21 -24.83
CA ALA A 236 1.81 -14.90 -24.19
C ALA A 236 1.68 -14.95 -22.67
N LEU A 237 0.84 -15.82 -22.13
CA LEU A 237 0.77 -16.11 -20.68
C LEU A 237 1.98 -16.93 -20.23
N ASP A 238 2.46 -17.85 -21.06
CA ASP A 238 3.62 -18.69 -20.77
C ASP A 238 4.96 -17.96 -20.98
N SER A 239 5.02 -16.98 -21.89
CA SER A 239 6.24 -16.26 -22.23
C SER A 239 6.17 -14.75 -22.02
N LEU A 240 5.31 -14.27 -21.15
CA LEU A 240 5.02 -12.86 -20.78
C LEU A 240 6.08 -11.83 -21.24
N ARG A 241 6.18 -11.57 -22.54
CA ARG A 241 6.78 -10.36 -23.08
C ARG A 241 5.68 -9.31 -23.23
N LEU A 242 5.31 -8.73 -22.10
CA LEU A 242 4.35 -7.63 -22.06
C LEU A 242 5.13 -6.31 -22.17
N GLU A 243 4.91 -5.55 -23.24
CA GLU A 243 5.33 -4.16 -23.30
C GLU A 243 4.24 -3.28 -22.71
N SER A 244 4.58 -2.46 -21.70
CA SER A 244 3.64 -1.48 -21.17
C SER A 244 3.38 -0.41 -22.23
N THR A 245 2.14 -0.24 -22.66
CA THR A 245 1.77 0.84 -23.56
C THR A 245 1.26 2.02 -22.74
N THR A 246 2.03 3.07 -22.68
CA THR A 246 1.72 4.33 -21.99
C THR A 246 0.63 5.17 -22.67
N GLU A 247 0.07 4.73 -23.79
CA GLU A 247 -1.01 5.45 -24.48
C GLU A 247 -2.07 4.47 -25.04
N VAL A 248 -3.10 4.18 -24.25
CA VAL A 248 -4.40 3.83 -24.85
C VAL A 248 -5.27 5.08 -24.79
N LYS A 249 -5.19 5.91 -25.82
CA LYS A 249 -6.23 6.92 -26.07
C LYS A 249 -7.55 6.19 -26.25
N GLU A 250 -8.50 6.49 -25.38
CA GLU A 250 -9.92 6.22 -25.60
C GLU A 250 -10.34 6.80 -26.95
N ASN A 251 -10.40 5.97 -27.96
CA ASN A 251 -11.10 6.29 -29.19
C ASN A 251 -11.94 5.09 -29.62
N ASN A 252 -13.23 5.35 -29.59
CA ASN A 252 -14.33 4.60 -30.22
C ASN A 252 -14.91 3.42 -29.42
N ILE A 253 -15.79 3.79 -28.49
CA ILE A 253 -17.08 3.10 -28.38
C ILE A 253 -18.11 4.10 -28.90
N LYS A 254 -18.41 4.04 -30.19
CA LYS A 254 -19.65 4.52 -30.79
C LYS A 254 -20.14 3.44 -31.72
N GLU A 255 -21.35 3.05 -31.42
CA GLU A 255 -22.38 2.19 -32.03
C GLU A 255 -22.55 0.82 -31.43
#